data_73044e5b5d778d76730e465d65caad83
#
_entry.id   73044e5b5d778d76730e465d65caad83
#
_cell.length_a   1.000
_cell.length_b   1.000
_cell.length_c   1.000
_cell.angle_alpha   90.00
_cell.angle_beta   90.00
_cell.angle_gamma   90.00
#
_symmetry.space_group_name_H-M   'P 1'
#
loop_
_entity.id
_entity.type
_entity.pdbx_description
1 polymer ?
#
loop_
_entity_poly.entity_id
_entity_poly.type
_entity_poly.pdbx_seq_one_letter_code
_entity_poly.pdbx_strand_id
1 'polypeptide(L)'
;MILLTLLLFCSAFGAAEPGGNGDSMRDMQCGGACHGDASINETSQALLSLSADDTIYLGIPTTMTLTATNLETSSTRVIGLFLLTDMTGHSDTPQDAGWDILSDANGGSVNYIERTLTSGQNETTISWVLRASSLGPTSFYAAIHHGGASSSPF
;
A
#
# COMPACT_ATOMS: atom_id res chain seq x y z
N MET A 1 -5.43 -54.02 7.33
CA MET A 1 -5.90 -52.72 7.86
C MET A 1 -4.99 -51.63 7.30
N ILE A 2 -5.41 -50.98 6.22
CA ILE A 2 -4.60 -49.99 5.51
C ILE A 2 -5.02 -48.63 6.05
N LEU A 3 -4.12 -47.99 6.79
CA LEU A 3 -4.32 -46.63 7.31
C LEU A 3 -4.06 -45.65 6.15
N LEU A 4 -5.15 -45.14 5.55
CA LEU A 4 -5.07 -44.11 4.52
C LEU A 4 -4.84 -42.78 5.22
N THR A 5 -3.60 -42.37 5.28
CA THR A 5 -3.25 -41.02 5.76
C THR A 5 -3.65 -40.02 4.67
N LEU A 6 -4.79 -39.39 4.82
CA LEU A 6 -5.23 -38.27 3.99
C LEU A 6 -4.37 -37.06 4.36
N LEU A 7 -3.27 -36.83 3.64
CA LEU A 7 -2.57 -35.57 3.67
C LEU A 7 -3.49 -34.51 3.04
N LEU A 8 -4.22 -33.77 3.86
CA LEU A 8 -4.81 -32.51 3.45
C LEU A 8 -3.62 -31.56 3.19
N PHE A 9 -3.22 -31.44 1.94
CA PHE A 9 -2.53 -30.24 1.49
C PHE A 9 -3.51 -29.08 1.59
N CYS A 10 -3.53 -28.40 2.72
CA CYS A 10 -3.99 -27.02 2.79
C CYS A 10 -2.98 -26.20 1.97
N SER A 11 -3.17 -26.16 0.66
CA SER A 11 -2.65 -25.07 -0.11
C SER A 11 -3.43 -23.84 0.38
N ALA A 12 -2.87 -23.14 1.36
CA ALA A 12 -3.24 -21.76 1.58
C ALA A 12 -2.93 -21.07 0.26
N PHE A 13 -3.91 -20.89 -0.59
CA PHE A 13 -3.87 -19.88 -1.60
C PHE A 13 -3.73 -18.58 -0.79
N GLY A 14 -2.52 -18.07 -0.70
CA GLY A 14 -2.29 -16.75 -0.19
C GLY A 14 -3.05 -15.82 -1.10
N ALA A 15 -4.28 -15.49 -0.75
CA ALA A 15 -4.93 -14.35 -1.35
C ALA A 15 -4.01 -13.18 -1.03
N ALA A 16 -3.46 -12.56 -2.07
CA ALA A 16 -2.74 -11.32 -1.88
C ALA A 16 -3.75 -10.31 -1.33
N GLU A 17 -3.69 -10.06 -0.05
CA GLU A 17 -4.51 -9.04 0.58
C GLU A 17 -3.79 -7.70 0.37
N PRO A 18 -4.42 -6.73 -0.30
CA PRO A 18 -3.81 -5.42 -0.53
C PRO A 18 -3.41 -4.71 0.76
N GLY A 19 -3.88 -5.19 1.89
CA GLY A 19 -3.56 -4.70 3.24
C GLY A 19 -2.41 -5.39 3.94
N GLY A 20 -1.68 -6.25 3.26
CA GLY A 20 -0.70 -7.12 3.89
C GLY A 20 -1.37 -8.31 4.58
N ASN A 21 -0.59 -9.26 5.06
CA ASN A 21 -1.08 -10.55 5.55
C ASN A 21 -1.51 -10.56 7.03
N GLY A 22 -1.87 -9.43 7.58
CA GLY A 22 -2.39 -9.32 8.95
C GLY A 22 -1.34 -9.29 10.05
N ASP A 23 -0.06 -9.12 9.71
CA ASP A 23 1.03 -8.99 10.67
C ASP A 23 1.11 -7.60 11.33
N SER A 24 0.17 -6.72 11.02
CA SER A 24 0.14 -5.32 11.43
C SER A 24 1.26 -4.42 10.87
N MET A 25 2.16 -4.97 10.08
CA MET A 25 3.21 -4.21 9.39
C MET A 25 2.66 -3.72 8.04
N ARG A 26 2.78 -2.44 7.80
CA ARG A 26 2.30 -1.75 6.59
C ARG A 26 3.46 -1.14 5.84
N ASP A 27 4.50 -1.93 5.65
CA ASP A 27 5.75 -1.55 5.01
C ASP A 27 5.98 -2.29 3.68
N MET A 28 7.09 -2.01 3.02
CA MET A 28 7.46 -2.61 1.74
C MET A 28 8.06 -4.01 1.85
N GLN A 29 8.19 -4.60 3.04
CA GLN A 29 8.75 -5.96 3.19
C GLN A 29 7.94 -7.00 2.44
N CYS A 30 6.63 -6.89 2.46
CA CYS A 30 5.77 -7.78 1.70
C CYS A 30 6.03 -7.71 0.19
N GLY A 31 6.35 -6.52 -0.32
CA GLY A 31 6.73 -6.32 -1.71
C GLY A 31 7.92 -7.17 -2.11
N GLY A 32 9.02 -7.11 -1.33
CA GLY A 32 10.25 -7.83 -1.63
C GLY A 32 10.13 -9.35 -1.53
N ALA A 33 9.41 -9.84 -0.52
CA ALA A 33 9.35 -11.27 -0.24
C ALA A 33 8.28 -12.03 -1.04
N CYS A 34 7.15 -11.39 -1.33
CA CYS A 34 5.97 -12.05 -1.89
C CYS A 34 5.53 -11.49 -3.25
N HIS A 35 5.76 -10.21 -3.51
CA HIS A 35 5.26 -9.51 -4.69
C HIS A 35 6.36 -8.88 -5.56
N GLY A 36 7.56 -8.73 -5.05
CA GLY A 36 8.68 -8.10 -5.75
C GLY A 36 9.47 -9.02 -6.70
N ASP A 37 9.11 -10.29 -6.79
CA ASP A 37 9.79 -11.20 -7.71
C ASP A 37 9.30 -10.97 -9.16
N ALA A 38 10.07 -10.22 -9.92
CA ALA A 38 9.77 -9.91 -11.31
C ALA A 38 9.75 -11.14 -12.23
N SER A 39 10.21 -12.32 -11.76
CA SER A 39 10.12 -13.57 -12.53
C SER A 39 8.72 -14.19 -12.52
N ILE A 40 7.91 -13.81 -11.53
CA ILE A 40 6.55 -14.34 -11.34
C ILE A 40 5.47 -13.24 -11.36
N ASN A 41 5.87 -11.97 -11.28
CA ASN A 41 4.98 -10.83 -11.25
C ASN A 41 5.30 -9.85 -12.38
N GLU A 42 4.29 -9.34 -13.04
CA GLU A 42 4.44 -8.28 -14.01
C GLU A 42 4.68 -6.95 -13.30
N THR A 43 5.53 -6.10 -13.86
CA THR A 43 5.70 -4.74 -13.36
C THR A 43 4.43 -3.93 -13.57
N SER A 44 3.98 -3.26 -12.53
CA SER A 44 2.84 -2.34 -12.61
C SER A 44 3.07 -1.24 -13.65
N GLN A 45 2.04 -0.97 -14.44
CA GLN A 45 1.99 0.18 -15.34
C GLN A 45 1.27 1.39 -14.70
N ALA A 46 0.87 1.27 -13.44
CA ALA A 46 0.25 2.37 -12.72
C ALA A 46 1.20 3.55 -12.59
N LEU A 47 0.64 4.74 -12.70
CA LEU A 47 1.36 5.99 -12.51
C LEU A 47 0.88 6.63 -11.22
N LEU A 48 1.81 6.92 -10.31
CA LEU A 48 1.55 7.52 -9.02
C LEU A 48 2.03 8.97 -8.98
N SER A 49 1.23 9.83 -8.41
CA SER A 49 1.58 11.24 -8.17
C SER A 49 1.20 11.64 -6.76
N LEU A 50 2.20 12.03 -5.96
CA LEU A 50 2.00 12.62 -4.64
C LEU A 50 2.02 14.14 -4.74
N SER A 51 1.12 14.79 -4.02
CA SER A 51 1.10 16.24 -3.87
C SER A 51 0.75 16.63 -2.43
N ALA A 52 1.31 17.75 -1.98
CA ALA A 52 1.04 18.37 -0.70
C ALA A 52 1.08 19.89 -0.84
N ASP A 53 0.79 20.61 0.23
CA ASP A 53 1.00 22.07 0.27
C ASP A 53 2.47 22.43 0.04
N ASP A 54 2.74 23.51 -0.66
CA ASP A 54 4.10 23.99 -0.97
C ASP A 54 4.92 24.32 0.30
N THR A 55 4.25 24.66 1.38
CA THR A 55 4.88 24.96 2.66
C THR A 55 4.16 24.22 3.79
N ILE A 56 4.94 23.43 4.51
CA ILE A 56 4.45 22.66 5.64
C ILE A 56 5.03 23.23 6.93
N TYR A 57 4.18 23.50 7.90
CA TYR A 57 4.55 24.06 9.20
C TYR A 57 4.51 23.00 10.29
N LEU A 58 5.50 23.00 11.16
CA LEU A 58 5.56 22.10 12.31
C LEU A 58 4.29 22.23 13.17
N GLY A 59 3.70 21.09 13.50
CA GLY A 59 2.50 21.00 14.33
C GLY A 59 1.19 21.40 13.66
N ILE A 60 1.22 21.89 12.39
CA ILE A 60 0.03 22.27 11.63
C ILE A 60 -0.36 21.12 10.70
N PRO A 61 -1.64 20.71 10.69
CA PRO A 61 -2.11 19.70 9.75
C PRO A 61 -1.92 20.14 8.30
N THR A 62 -1.47 19.22 7.46
CA THR A 62 -1.38 19.37 6.00
C THR A 62 -2.00 18.18 5.32
N THR A 63 -2.49 18.35 4.09
CA THR A 63 -3.06 17.26 3.31
C THR A 63 -2.03 16.73 2.32
N MET A 64 -1.79 15.42 2.36
CA MET A 64 -1.03 14.70 1.35
C MET A 64 -2.02 13.95 0.46
N THR A 65 -1.95 14.18 -0.86
CA THR A 65 -2.85 13.56 -1.82
C THR A 65 -2.07 12.66 -2.77
N LEU A 66 -2.54 11.44 -2.92
CA LEU A 66 -2.04 10.46 -3.87
C LEU A 66 -3.07 10.26 -4.98
N THR A 67 -2.66 10.49 -6.22
CA THR A 67 -3.41 10.12 -7.42
C THR A 67 -2.73 8.94 -8.09
N ALA A 68 -3.48 7.89 -8.32
CA ALA A 68 -3.05 6.70 -9.04
C ALA A 68 -3.88 6.56 -10.31
N THR A 69 -3.22 6.40 -11.45
CA THR A 69 -3.85 6.24 -12.77
C THR A 69 -3.29 5.02 -13.48
N ASN A 70 -3.92 4.64 -14.59
CA ASN A 70 -3.54 3.48 -15.38
C ASN A 70 -3.57 2.16 -14.58
N LEU A 71 -4.61 2.02 -13.74
CA LEU A 71 -4.77 0.87 -12.86
C LEU A 71 -5.31 -0.33 -13.64
N GLU A 72 -4.63 -1.48 -13.48
CA GLU A 72 -5.10 -2.75 -13.99
C GLU A 72 -6.09 -3.37 -12.97
N THR A 73 -7.33 -3.56 -13.40
CA THR A 73 -8.43 -4.06 -12.54
C THR A 73 -9.23 -5.19 -13.18
N SER A 74 -8.63 -5.90 -14.12
CA SER A 74 -9.33 -6.97 -14.88
C SER A 74 -9.67 -8.17 -14.00
N SER A 75 -8.83 -8.52 -13.04
CA SER A 75 -9.01 -9.70 -12.19
C SER A 75 -9.52 -9.38 -10.79
N THR A 76 -9.12 -8.25 -10.24
CA THR A 76 -9.69 -7.72 -8.99
C THR A 76 -9.78 -6.21 -9.05
N ARG A 77 -10.75 -5.65 -8.34
CA ARG A 77 -10.93 -4.20 -8.21
C ARG A 77 -10.47 -3.66 -6.87
N VAL A 78 -9.94 -4.53 -6.02
CA VAL A 78 -9.37 -4.11 -4.75
C VAL A 78 -7.95 -3.67 -4.99
N ILE A 79 -7.61 -2.49 -4.49
CA ILE A 79 -6.28 -1.91 -4.54
C ILE A 79 -5.82 -1.54 -3.15
N GLY A 80 -4.53 -1.66 -2.90
CA GLY A 80 -3.84 -1.18 -1.71
C GLY A 80 -2.91 -0.02 -2.07
N LEU A 81 -2.94 1.04 -1.30
CA LEU A 81 -2.17 2.26 -1.52
C LEU A 81 -1.42 2.60 -0.23
N PHE A 82 -0.11 2.81 -0.36
CA PHE A 82 0.78 3.09 0.76
C PHE A 82 1.35 4.49 0.67
N LEU A 83 1.45 5.16 1.81
CA LEU A 83 2.25 6.35 2.01
C LEU A 83 3.46 5.99 2.87
N LEU A 84 4.66 6.24 2.35
CA LEU A 84 5.91 5.79 2.92
C LEU A 84 6.89 6.95 3.05
N THR A 85 7.89 6.81 3.91
CA THR A 85 9.01 7.76 4.06
C THR A 85 10.36 7.13 3.76
N ASP A 86 10.39 5.84 3.51
CA ASP A 86 11.55 5.09 3.03
C ASP A 86 11.05 3.98 2.09
N MET A 87 11.93 3.40 1.29
CA MET A 87 11.66 2.31 0.37
C MET A 87 12.48 1.05 0.70
N THR A 88 13.07 0.99 1.88
CA THR A 88 13.87 -0.16 2.31
C THR A 88 13.05 -1.30 2.89
N GLY A 89 11.78 -1.05 3.19
CA GLY A 89 10.89 -2.03 3.82
C GLY A 89 11.04 -2.12 5.34
N HIS A 90 11.75 -1.18 5.95
CA HIS A 90 11.93 -1.11 7.39
C HIS A 90 11.82 0.33 7.88
N SER A 91 11.03 0.56 8.94
CA SER A 91 10.85 1.91 9.52
C SER A 91 10.48 2.94 8.47
N ASP A 92 9.61 2.57 7.56
CA ASP A 92 9.28 3.33 6.37
C ASP A 92 7.91 4.03 6.43
N THR A 93 7.27 3.99 7.59
CA THR A 93 6.01 4.71 7.80
C THR A 93 6.26 6.19 8.10
N PRO A 94 5.30 7.08 7.82
CA PRO A 94 5.39 8.49 8.21
C PRO A 94 5.68 8.69 9.69
N GLN A 95 5.16 7.82 10.56
CA GLN A 95 5.39 7.89 12.00
C GLN A 95 6.85 7.68 12.38
N ASP A 96 7.56 6.79 11.67
CA ASP A 96 8.99 6.55 11.88
C ASP A 96 9.83 7.78 11.53
N ALA A 97 9.36 8.60 10.59
CA ALA A 97 10.01 9.84 10.18
C ALA A 97 9.55 11.09 10.97
N GLY A 98 8.80 10.90 12.05
CA GLY A 98 8.34 12.00 12.90
C GLY A 98 7.12 12.75 12.36
N TRP A 99 6.20 12.01 11.75
CA TRP A 99 4.91 12.54 11.30
C TRP A 99 3.76 11.79 11.96
N ASP A 100 2.76 12.51 12.41
CA ASP A 100 1.49 11.92 12.84
C ASP A 100 0.55 11.82 11.65
N ILE A 101 -0.08 10.66 11.46
CA ILE A 101 -1.23 10.53 10.56
C ILE A 101 -2.48 10.85 11.38
N LEU A 102 -3.11 11.97 11.10
CA LEU A 102 -4.30 12.42 11.82
C LEU A 102 -5.57 11.79 11.28
N SER A 103 -5.62 11.60 9.97
CA SER A 103 -6.69 10.81 9.33
C SER A 103 -6.24 10.31 7.96
N ASP A 104 -6.83 9.20 7.55
CA ASP A 104 -6.74 8.65 6.20
C ASP A 104 -8.10 8.70 5.47
N ALA A 105 -8.13 8.30 4.20
CA ALA A 105 -9.35 8.37 3.38
C ALA A 105 -10.46 7.38 3.81
N ASN A 106 -10.16 6.43 4.69
CA ASN A 106 -11.13 5.50 5.26
C ASN A 106 -11.60 5.91 6.67
N GLY A 107 -11.09 7.06 7.19
CA GLY A 107 -11.40 7.58 8.52
C GLY A 107 -10.56 6.98 9.64
N GLY A 108 -9.53 6.21 9.32
CA GLY A 108 -8.51 5.74 10.25
C GLY A 108 -7.33 6.72 10.34
N SER A 109 -6.19 6.23 10.83
CA SER A 109 -4.93 6.97 10.98
C SER A 109 -3.72 6.09 10.64
N VAL A 110 -3.81 5.38 9.53
CA VAL A 110 -2.76 4.46 9.06
C VAL A 110 -2.19 4.93 7.73
N ASN A 111 -0.96 4.51 7.44
CA ASN A 111 -0.26 4.87 6.20
C ASN A 111 -0.73 4.07 4.98
N TYR A 112 -1.68 3.20 5.16
CA TYR A 112 -2.17 2.27 4.16
C TYR A 112 -3.69 2.42 3.97
N ILE A 113 -4.13 2.39 2.71
CA ILE A 113 -5.55 2.46 2.34
C ILE A 113 -5.88 1.34 1.38
N GLU A 114 -6.86 0.52 1.75
CA GLU A 114 -7.52 -0.40 0.83
C GLU A 114 -8.76 0.25 0.23
N ARG A 115 -8.98 0.08 -1.06
CA ARG A 115 -10.13 0.60 -1.77
C ARG A 115 -10.62 -0.36 -2.83
N THR A 116 -11.94 -0.51 -2.95
CA THR A 116 -12.56 -1.21 -4.07
C THR A 116 -12.97 -0.19 -5.13
N LEU A 117 -12.47 -0.36 -6.34
CA LEU A 117 -12.82 0.46 -7.50
C LEU A 117 -14.13 -0.02 -8.12
N THR A 118 -14.84 0.88 -8.80
CA THR A 118 -15.99 0.52 -9.61
C THR A 118 -15.54 -0.16 -10.92
N SER A 119 -16.44 -0.90 -11.55
CA SER A 119 -16.12 -1.57 -12.82
C SER A 119 -15.72 -0.55 -13.90
N GLY A 120 -14.57 -0.76 -14.52
CA GLY A 120 -14.02 0.13 -15.55
C GLY A 120 -13.31 1.37 -15.01
N GLN A 121 -13.27 1.56 -13.71
CA GLN A 121 -12.47 2.61 -13.09
C GLN A 121 -11.00 2.20 -13.11
N ASN A 122 -10.15 3.02 -13.70
CA ASN A 122 -8.71 2.81 -13.81
C ASN A 122 -7.89 3.92 -13.14
N GLU A 123 -8.54 4.75 -12.33
CA GLU A 123 -7.90 5.82 -11.57
C GLU A 123 -8.55 6.00 -10.20
N THR A 124 -7.80 6.53 -9.26
CA THR A 124 -8.31 6.91 -7.94
C THR A 124 -7.46 8.02 -7.34
N THR A 125 -8.08 8.82 -6.49
CA THR A 125 -7.41 9.83 -5.67
C THR A 125 -7.79 9.61 -4.22
N ILE A 126 -6.79 9.60 -3.35
CA ILE A 126 -6.95 9.47 -1.90
C ILE A 126 -6.10 10.52 -1.19
N SER A 127 -6.43 10.79 0.07
CA SER A 127 -5.67 11.75 0.86
C SER A 127 -5.49 11.28 2.28
N TRP A 128 -4.36 11.70 2.86
CA TRP A 128 -4.08 11.65 4.29
C TRP A 128 -3.99 13.07 4.84
N VAL A 129 -4.41 13.26 6.07
CA VAL A 129 -4.09 14.47 6.82
C VAL A 129 -2.95 14.12 7.75
N LEU A 130 -1.83 14.82 7.58
CA LEU A 130 -0.60 14.60 8.31
C LEU A 130 -0.25 15.80 9.16
N ARG A 131 0.59 15.60 10.17
CA ARG A 131 1.16 16.66 10.99
C ARG A 131 2.62 16.35 11.29
N ALA A 132 3.55 17.25 10.91
CA ALA A 132 4.94 17.12 11.29
C ALA A 132 5.11 17.30 12.79
N SER A 133 5.76 16.37 13.45
CA SER A 133 6.11 16.42 14.90
C SER A 133 7.59 16.75 15.12
N SER A 134 8.40 16.77 14.04
CA SER A 134 9.81 17.15 14.08
C SER A 134 10.17 18.04 12.90
N LEU A 135 11.25 18.82 13.05
CA LEU A 135 11.83 19.63 11.96
C LEU A 135 12.84 18.80 11.18
N GLY A 136 12.88 19.03 9.88
CA GLY A 136 13.87 18.43 8.97
C GLY A 136 13.27 18.10 7.62
N PRO A 137 14.10 17.82 6.62
CA PRO A 137 13.62 17.33 5.35
C PRO A 137 13.08 15.91 5.50
N THR A 138 11.93 15.63 4.87
CA THR A 138 11.36 14.30 4.78
C THR A 138 11.01 14.03 3.32
N SER A 139 11.43 12.89 2.80
CA SER A 139 10.96 12.40 1.50
C SER A 139 9.72 11.54 1.71
N PHE A 140 8.73 11.72 0.86
CA PHE A 140 7.56 10.84 0.83
C PHE A 140 7.56 10.05 -0.46
N TYR A 141 7.14 8.81 -0.34
CA TYR A 141 6.98 7.87 -1.44
C TYR A 141 5.58 7.28 -1.40
N ALA A 142 5.15 6.76 -2.53
CA ALA A 142 3.91 6.00 -2.62
C ALA A 142 4.17 4.66 -3.28
N ALA A 143 3.47 3.66 -2.80
CA ALA A 143 3.42 2.35 -3.45
C ALA A 143 1.97 1.93 -3.65
N ILE A 144 1.75 1.11 -4.67
CA ILE A 144 0.43 0.56 -4.98
C ILE A 144 0.51 -0.94 -5.19
N HIS A 145 -0.50 -1.62 -4.70
CA HIS A 145 -0.78 -3.01 -5.01
C HIS A 145 -2.13 -3.09 -5.72
N HIS A 146 -2.16 -3.63 -6.92
CA HIS A 146 -3.38 -3.80 -7.71
C HIS A 146 -3.27 -5.02 -8.63
N GLY A 147 -4.40 -5.47 -9.21
CA GLY A 147 -4.41 -6.61 -10.11
C GLY A 147 -4.92 -7.89 -9.46
N GLY A 148 -4.60 -9.05 -10.03
CA GLY A 148 -5.08 -10.35 -9.57
C GLY A 148 -4.26 -10.93 -8.43
N ALA A 149 -4.88 -11.77 -7.62
CA ALA A 149 -4.25 -12.43 -6.47
C ALA A 149 -3.00 -13.26 -6.81
N SER A 150 -2.85 -13.70 -8.06
CA SER A 150 -1.70 -14.50 -8.51
C SER A 150 -0.64 -13.71 -9.26
N SER A 151 -0.86 -12.45 -9.53
CA SER A 151 0.00 -11.61 -10.36
C SER A 151 -0.10 -10.14 -9.95
N SER A 152 -0.10 -9.88 -8.67
CA SER A 152 -0.25 -8.51 -8.19
C SER A 152 1.11 -7.80 -8.22
N PRO A 153 1.34 -6.92 -9.19
CA PRO A 153 2.53 -6.08 -9.18
C PRO A 153 2.42 -4.99 -8.10
N PHE A 154 3.54 -4.66 -7.56
CA PHE A 154 3.72 -3.48 -6.74
C PHE A 154 4.09 -2.30 -7.63
#